data_7ab8853ff5ab119b06895e4be6dbed1f
#
_entry.id   7ab8853ff5ab119b06895e4be6dbed1f
#
_cell.length_a   1.000
_cell.length_b   1.000
_cell.length_c   1.000
_cell.angle_alpha   90.00
_cell.angle_beta   90.00
_cell.angle_gamma   90.00
#
_symmetry.space_group_name_H-M   'P 1'
#
loop_
_entity.id
_entity.type
_entity.pdbx_description
1 polymer ?
#
loop_
_entity_poly.entity_id
_entity_poly.type
_entity_poly.pdbx_seq_one_letter_code
_entity_poly.pdbx_strand_id
1 'polypeptide(L)'
;ELKTNFKKYEGYLTFIKNIRSVKSETFYSNEWDKISFKFGQAITNATVGVTYLNEEYYFERALTIGKKFSSVNINFYYNLEHKPIHPYYSIFHPNLKNDITELESISGSFILNFKEDRLNAKISRFEDKTQIIDEIVQDSMNFQPIYHRADFIYKTNMIPFLITEINYVIQGQDGLYSPAIGELLGLKLNSSFKLFDQNMIIDLNGELKHYRKRKTRSNFNFIEMVPILNNDIKIQEPINIFNASITARVSKLSVSYEWYNITQLIFGSIGSDQNNYFELQPDMPVLGRQINLNISWAFQD
;
A
#
# COMPACT_ATOMS: atom_id res chain seq x y z
N GLU A 1 -5.72 -24.76 4.36
CA GLU A 1 -5.16 -24.36 5.66
C GLU A 1 -5.51 -25.39 6.71
N LEU A 2 -4.51 -25.91 7.42
CA LEU A 2 -4.69 -26.83 8.56
C LEU A 2 -4.29 -26.08 9.83
N LYS A 3 -5.18 -26.06 10.81
CA LYS A 3 -4.97 -25.39 12.09
C LYS A 3 -4.77 -26.42 13.20
N THR A 4 -3.71 -26.25 14.00
CA THR A 4 -3.47 -27.02 15.21
C THR A 4 -3.31 -26.08 16.41
N ASN A 5 -3.88 -26.46 17.55
CA ASN A 5 -3.80 -25.65 18.77
C ASN A 5 -3.03 -26.42 19.86
N PHE A 6 -1.97 -25.81 20.38
CA PHE A 6 -1.23 -26.32 21.53
C PHE A 6 -1.37 -25.35 22.72
N LYS A 7 -2.32 -25.59 23.61
CA LYS A 7 -2.57 -24.75 24.79
C LYS A 7 -2.71 -23.26 24.44
N LYS A 8 -1.64 -22.47 24.68
CA LYS A 8 -1.58 -21.02 24.40
C LYS A 8 -1.02 -20.68 23.02
N TYR A 9 -0.56 -21.68 22.25
CA TYR A 9 0.11 -21.48 20.97
C TYR A 9 -0.79 -21.99 19.85
N GLU A 10 -0.80 -21.29 18.75
CA GLU A 10 -1.52 -21.67 17.54
C GLU A 10 -0.51 -22.02 16.45
N GLY A 11 -0.76 -23.09 15.74
CA GLY A 11 0.01 -23.51 14.59
C GLY A 11 -0.86 -23.53 13.35
N TYR A 12 -0.38 -22.99 12.24
CA TYR A 12 -1.05 -22.96 10.95
C TYR A 12 -0.12 -23.53 9.89
N LEU A 13 -0.60 -24.51 9.15
CA LEU A 13 0.02 -24.97 7.92
C LEU A 13 -0.75 -24.40 6.74
N THR A 14 -0.06 -23.67 5.89
CA THR A 14 -0.65 -23.02 4.72
C THR A 14 0.03 -23.54 3.46
N PHE A 15 -0.78 -23.91 2.48
CA PHE A 15 -0.33 -24.28 1.15
C PHE A 15 -0.96 -23.29 0.15
N ILE A 16 -0.13 -22.66 -0.69
CA ILE A 16 -0.56 -21.67 -1.68
C ILE A 16 0.07 -22.04 -3.01
N LYS A 17 -0.75 -22.14 -4.05
CA LYS A 17 -0.29 -22.18 -5.43
C LYS A 17 -0.50 -20.82 -6.06
N ASN A 18 0.52 -20.26 -6.65
CA ASN A 18 0.49 -18.96 -7.32
C ASN A 18 0.76 -19.15 -8.80
N ILE A 19 0.03 -18.39 -9.62
CA ILE A 19 0.22 -18.34 -11.07
C ILE A 19 0.18 -16.88 -11.48
N ARG A 20 1.21 -16.43 -12.21
CA ARG A 20 1.24 -15.10 -12.79
C ARG A 20 1.65 -15.19 -14.24
N SER A 21 0.89 -14.58 -15.14
CA SER A 21 1.15 -14.65 -16.58
C SER A 21 0.92 -13.29 -17.24
N VAL A 22 1.71 -13.03 -18.28
CA VAL A 22 1.55 -11.89 -19.18
C VAL A 22 1.56 -12.42 -20.60
N LYS A 23 0.62 -11.95 -21.42
CA LYS A 23 0.50 -12.30 -22.83
C LYS A 23 1.00 -11.12 -23.67
N SER A 24 2.04 -11.38 -24.47
CA SER A 24 2.56 -10.48 -25.50
C SER A 24 2.63 -11.28 -26.82
N GLU A 25 3.58 -11.00 -27.69
CA GLU A 25 3.87 -11.85 -28.86
C GLU A 25 4.23 -13.28 -28.43
N THR A 26 4.93 -13.40 -27.31
CA THR A 26 5.18 -14.65 -26.59
C THR A 26 4.43 -14.65 -25.25
N PHE A 27 3.98 -15.85 -24.84
CA PHE A 27 3.34 -16.03 -23.53
C PHE A 27 4.41 -16.26 -22.47
N TYR A 28 4.41 -15.40 -21.45
CA TYR A 28 5.29 -15.53 -20.29
C TYR A 28 4.45 -15.87 -19.06
N SER A 29 4.81 -16.91 -18.32
CA SER A 29 4.16 -17.28 -17.08
C SER A 29 5.17 -17.75 -16.06
N ASN A 30 4.91 -17.40 -14.81
CA ASN A 30 5.62 -17.93 -13.64
C ASN A 30 4.62 -18.66 -12.75
N GLU A 31 4.92 -19.90 -12.39
CA GLU A 31 4.18 -20.68 -11.41
C GLU A 31 5.10 -21.00 -10.25
N TRP A 32 4.60 -20.84 -9.04
CA TRP A 32 5.33 -21.23 -7.86
C TRP A 32 4.41 -21.72 -6.76
N ASP A 33 4.88 -22.70 -6.02
CA ASP A 33 4.19 -23.28 -4.89
C ASP A 33 4.85 -22.84 -3.59
N LYS A 34 4.05 -22.56 -2.58
CA LYS A 34 4.54 -22.14 -1.27
C LYS A 34 3.90 -22.99 -0.18
N ILE A 35 4.73 -23.56 0.67
CA ILE A 35 4.33 -24.24 1.89
C ILE A 35 4.90 -23.46 3.05
N SER A 36 4.08 -23.07 4.02
CA SER A 36 4.55 -22.35 5.19
C SER A 36 3.90 -22.87 6.46
N PHE A 37 4.67 -22.92 7.54
CA PHE A 37 4.22 -23.23 8.88
C PHE A 37 4.44 -22.03 9.77
N LYS A 38 3.35 -21.54 10.36
CA LYS A 38 3.35 -20.44 11.33
C LYS A 38 3.06 -21.00 12.71
N PHE A 39 3.86 -20.61 13.68
CA PHE A 39 3.72 -21.01 15.07
C PHE A 39 3.88 -19.81 16.00
N GLY A 40 3.04 -19.74 17.03
CA GLY A 40 3.17 -18.70 18.06
C GLY A 40 1.83 -18.17 18.55
N GLN A 41 1.88 -17.00 19.12
CA GLN A 41 0.71 -16.22 19.59
C GLN A 41 0.44 -15.05 18.65
N ALA A 42 -0.69 -14.39 18.82
CA ALA A 42 -1.10 -13.27 17.97
C ALA A 42 -0.03 -12.17 17.81
N ILE A 43 0.69 -11.85 18.88
CA ILE A 43 1.70 -10.77 18.91
C ILE A 43 3.15 -11.27 18.87
N THR A 44 3.37 -12.58 19.01
CA THR A 44 4.71 -13.17 18.96
C THR A 44 4.62 -14.49 18.23
N ASN A 45 5.10 -14.52 17.00
CA ASN A 45 5.03 -15.70 16.15
C ASN A 45 6.23 -15.79 15.21
N ALA A 46 6.52 -17.01 14.79
CA ALA A 46 7.49 -17.32 13.77
C ALA A 46 6.81 -18.05 12.62
N THR A 47 7.25 -17.77 11.42
CA THR A 47 6.85 -18.51 10.22
C THR A 47 8.10 -19.01 9.53
N VAL A 48 8.06 -20.25 9.14
CA VAL A 48 9.06 -20.86 8.25
C VAL A 48 8.34 -21.40 7.04
N GLY A 49 8.95 -21.29 5.88
CA GLY A 49 8.33 -21.73 4.65
C GLY A 49 9.36 -22.12 3.61
N VAL A 50 8.85 -22.73 2.57
CA VAL A 50 9.61 -23.08 1.38
C VAL A 50 8.78 -22.66 0.18
N THR A 51 9.40 -21.93 -0.70
CA THR A 51 8.86 -21.61 -2.04
C THR A 51 9.56 -22.51 -3.05
N TYR A 52 8.78 -23.24 -3.83
CA TYR A 52 9.26 -24.04 -4.95
C TYR A 52 9.01 -23.28 -6.25
N LEU A 53 10.07 -22.98 -6.96
CA LEU A 53 10.05 -22.21 -8.20
C LEU A 53 11.22 -22.64 -9.08
N ASN A 54 10.98 -22.85 -10.38
CA ASN A 54 11.99 -23.19 -11.38
C ASN A 54 12.84 -24.43 -10.99
N GLU A 55 12.17 -25.45 -10.45
CA GLU A 55 12.82 -26.70 -9.97
C GLU A 55 13.73 -26.52 -8.77
N GLU A 56 13.74 -25.34 -8.13
CA GLU A 56 14.54 -25.04 -6.94
C GLU A 56 13.66 -24.74 -5.73
N TYR A 57 14.23 -24.94 -4.53
CA TYR A 57 13.58 -24.67 -3.26
C TYR A 57 14.22 -23.47 -2.58
N TYR A 58 13.41 -22.48 -2.22
CA TYR A 58 13.84 -21.27 -1.54
C TYR A 58 13.27 -21.22 -0.12
N PHE A 59 14.15 -21.11 0.84
CA PHE A 59 13.77 -21.08 2.25
C PHE A 59 13.33 -19.69 2.68
N GLU A 60 12.14 -19.60 3.25
CA GLU A 60 11.53 -18.35 3.72
C GLU A 60 11.38 -18.37 5.23
N ARG A 61 11.44 -17.20 5.84
CA ARG A 61 11.27 -17.04 7.27
C ARG A 61 10.68 -15.69 7.62
N ALA A 62 9.82 -15.67 8.62
CA ALA A 62 9.31 -14.44 9.20
C ALA A 62 9.26 -14.57 10.71
N LEU A 63 9.51 -13.48 11.41
CA LEU A 63 9.46 -13.38 12.85
C LEU A 63 8.70 -12.11 13.24
N THR A 64 7.75 -12.28 14.14
CA THR A 64 7.08 -11.17 14.80
C THR A 64 7.34 -11.29 16.28
N ILE A 65 7.89 -10.27 16.91
CA ILE A 65 8.05 -10.17 18.36
C ILE A 65 7.31 -8.93 18.80
N GLY A 66 6.31 -9.11 19.64
CA GLY A 66 5.52 -8.01 20.17
C GLY A 66 5.39 -8.05 21.67
N LYS A 67 5.25 -6.88 22.28
CA LYS A 67 4.92 -6.73 23.68
C LYS A 67 3.88 -5.64 23.85
N LYS A 68 2.81 -6.00 24.55
CA LYS A 68 1.74 -5.10 24.90
C LYS A 68 1.86 -4.71 26.35
N PHE A 69 1.94 -3.42 26.60
CA PHE A 69 1.76 -2.80 27.91
C PHE A 69 0.35 -2.21 27.95
N SER A 70 -0.08 -1.59 29.04
CA SER A 70 -1.45 -1.07 29.17
C SER A 70 -1.87 -0.16 28.00
N SER A 71 -1.06 0.83 27.68
CA SER A 71 -1.34 1.82 26.63
C SER A 71 -0.40 1.75 25.43
N VAL A 72 0.65 0.93 25.51
CA VAL A 72 1.72 0.88 24.53
C VAL A 72 1.85 -0.52 23.95
N ASN A 73 1.90 -0.63 22.62
CA ASN A 73 2.29 -1.85 21.93
C ASN A 73 3.58 -1.58 21.14
N ILE A 74 4.57 -2.43 21.32
CA ILE A 74 5.82 -2.39 20.56
C ILE A 74 5.91 -3.71 19.81
N ASN A 75 6.16 -3.65 18.50
CA ASN A 75 6.36 -4.83 17.69
C ASN A 75 7.60 -4.67 16.83
N PHE A 76 8.26 -5.79 16.65
CA PHE A 76 9.36 -5.96 15.72
C PHE A 76 8.95 -7.03 14.71
N TYR A 77 9.26 -6.79 13.44
CA TYR A 77 8.98 -7.69 12.33
C TYR A 77 10.25 -7.92 11.53
N TYR A 78 10.48 -9.17 11.21
CA TYR A 78 11.49 -9.60 10.25
C TYR A 78 10.80 -10.50 9.23
N ASN A 79 11.08 -10.30 7.95
CA ASN A 79 10.55 -11.14 6.88
C ASN A 79 11.61 -11.32 5.79
N LEU A 80 11.79 -12.56 5.37
CA LEU A 80 12.56 -12.96 4.20
C LEU A 80 11.66 -13.81 3.32
N GLU A 81 11.41 -13.35 2.12
CA GLU A 81 10.58 -14.04 1.14
C GLU A 81 11.22 -14.04 -0.24
N HIS A 82 10.89 -15.06 -1.03
CA HIS A 82 11.33 -15.19 -2.41
C HIS A 82 10.14 -15.05 -3.36
N LYS A 83 10.32 -14.26 -4.40
CA LYS A 83 9.30 -14.03 -5.43
C LYS A 83 9.92 -14.11 -6.81
N PRO A 84 9.20 -14.69 -7.80
CA PRO A 84 9.63 -14.58 -9.17
C PRO A 84 9.60 -13.12 -9.60
N ILE A 85 10.53 -12.72 -10.44
CA ILE A 85 10.46 -11.44 -11.13
C ILE A 85 9.19 -11.42 -11.96
N HIS A 86 8.53 -10.26 -12.01
CA HIS A 86 7.27 -10.15 -12.75
C HIS A 86 7.48 -10.50 -14.22
N PRO A 87 6.66 -11.37 -14.84
CA PRO A 87 6.83 -11.83 -16.21
C PRO A 87 6.90 -10.69 -17.25
N TYR A 88 6.32 -9.56 -16.94
CA TYR A 88 6.40 -8.35 -17.76
C TYR A 88 7.85 -7.96 -18.08
N TYR A 89 8.76 -8.07 -17.12
CA TYR A 89 10.17 -7.75 -17.35
C TYR A 89 10.84 -8.70 -18.33
N SER A 90 10.39 -9.96 -18.41
CA SER A 90 10.90 -10.93 -19.37
C SER A 90 10.56 -10.59 -20.82
N ILE A 91 9.58 -9.72 -21.06
CA ILE A 91 9.25 -9.23 -22.42
C ILE A 91 10.38 -8.31 -22.94
N PHE A 92 10.88 -7.43 -22.09
CA PHE A 92 11.91 -6.45 -22.44
C PHE A 92 13.32 -6.94 -22.17
N HIS A 93 13.46 -7.88 -21.25
CA HIS A 93 14.72 -8.46 -20.80
C HIS A 93 14.62 -9.99 -20.78
N PRO A 94 14.77 -10.66 -21.93
CA PRO A 94 14.63 -12.12 -22.03
C PRO A 94 15.55 -12.90 -21.09
N ASN A 95 16.68 -12.32 -20.72
CA ASN A 95 17.64 -12.92 -19.79
C ASN A 95 17.12 -12.97 -18.34
N LEU A 96 16.11 -12.16 -18.00
CA LEU A 96 15.44 -12.18 -16.69
C LEU A 96 14.31 -13.20 -16.60
N LYS A 97 14.10 -13.99 -17.64
CA LYS A 97 13.09 -15.04 -17.62
C LYS A 97 13.47 -16.08 -16.58
N ASN A 98 12.65 -16.25 -15.58
CA ASN A 98 12.80 -17.17 -14.46
C ASN A 98 13.71 -16.69 -13.30
N ASP A 99 14.15 -15.44 -13.30
CA ASP A 99 14.90 -14.90 -12.18
C ASP A 99 14.01 -14.69 -10.96
N ILE A 100 14.66 -14.73 -9.81
CA ILE A 100 14.02 -14.64 -8.50
C ILE A 100 14.60 -13.44 -7.78
N THR A 101 13.72 -12.74 -7.05
CA THR A 101 14.15 -11.73 -6.10
C THR A 101 13.98 -12.22 -4.67
N GLU A 102 15.00 -12.00 -3.86
CA GLU A 102 14.95 -12.16 -2.42
C GLU A 102 14.58 -10.80 -1.80
N LEU A 103 13.46 -10.78 -1.08
CA LEU A 103 12.97 -9.60 -0.39
C LEU A 103 13.16 -9.77 1.11
N GLU A 104 14.09 -8.99 1.68
CA GLU A 104 14.29 -8.93 3.12
C GLU A 104 13.69 -7.64 3.67
N SER A 105 12.94 -7.73 4.77
CA SER A 105 12.40 -6.56 5.44
C SER A 105 12.55 -6.66 6.95
N ILE A 106 12.96 -5.55 7.56
CA ILE A 106 13.04 -5.38 9.00
C ILE A 106 12.22 -4.15 9.35
N SER A 107 11.30 -4.26 10.30
CA SER A 107 10.53 -3.12 10.75
C SER A 107 10.26 -3.14 12.26
N GLY A 108 10.24 -1.94 12.83
CA GLY A 108 9.78 -1.69 14.17
C GLY A 108 8.49 -0.88 14.14
N SER A 109 7.51 -1.22 14.95
CA SER A 109 6.31 -0.40 15.13
C SER A 109 6.03 -0.12 16.60
N PHE A 110 5.53 1.07 16.84
CA PHE A 110 5.13 1.58 18.13
C PHE A 110 3.70 2.10 18.04
N ILE A 111 2.82 1.59 18.89
CA ILE A 111 1.43 2.03 18.96
C ILE A 111 1.19 2.52 20.38
N LEU A 112 0.80 3.79 20.51
CA LEU A 112 0.40 4.40 21.75
C LEU A 112 -1.11 4.69 21.71
N ASN A 113 -1.84 4.19 22.69
CA ASN A 113 -3.25 4.51 22.89
C ASN A 113 -3.37 5.34 24.17
N PHE A 114 -3.90 6.54 24.06
CA PHE A 114 -4.06 7.44 25.18
C PHE A 114 -5.46 8.05 25.17
N LYS A 115 -6.34 7.55 26.05
CA LYS A 115 -7.78 7.91 26.06
C LYS A 115 -8.40 7.70 24.67
N GLU A 116 -8.72 8.79 23.99
CA GLU A 116 -9.36 8.81 22.67
C GLU A 116 -8.35 8.94 21.53
N ASP A 117 -7.07 9.10 21.87
CA ASP A 117 -6.00 9.29 20.90
C ASP A 117 -5.25 8.00 20.63
N ARG A 118 -4.81 7.86 19.38
CA ARG A 118 -3.95 6.75 18.95
C ARG A 118 -2.84 7.26 18.05
N LEU A 119 -1.61 7.01 18.45
CA LEU A 119 -0.43 7.23 17.63
C LEU A 119 0.12 5.87 17.19
N ASN A 120 0.36 5.71 15.91
CA ASN A 120 1.05 4.57 15.34
C ASN A 120 2.24 5.07 14.54
N ALA A 121 3.43 4.61 14.90
CA ALA A 121 4.67 4.88 14.18
C ALA A 121 5.29 3.56 13.75
N LYS A 122 5.70 3.46 12.48
CA LYS A 122 6.39 2.30 11.93
C LYS A 122 7.58 2.77 11.12
N ILE A 123 8.73 2.17 11.36
CA ILE A 123 9.93 2.38 10.57
C ILE A 123 10.34 1.03 9.99
N SER A 124 10.63 1.01 8.71
CA SER A 124 10.96 -0.20 7.97
C SER A 124 12.20 0.02 7.12
N ARG A 125 13.05 -0.99 7.07
CA ARG A 125 14.13 -1.14 6.09
C ARG A 125 13.78 -2.31 5.20
N PHE A 126 13.90 -2.12 3.92
CA PHE A 126 13.71 -3.15 2.91
C PHE A 126 15.02 -3.33 2.14
N GLU A 127 15.28 -4.56 1.75
CA GLU A 127 16.41 -4.93 0.91
C GLU A 127 15.93 -5.89 -0.17
N ASP A 128 16.00 -5.43 -1.42
CA ASP A 128 15.64 -6.20 -2.61
C ASP A 128 16.92 -6.82 -3.17
N LYS A 129 17.23 -8.05 -2.75
CA LYS A 129 18.41 -8.78 -3.25
C LYS A 129 18.01 -9.51 -4.53
N THR A 130 17.79 -8.76 -5.58
CA THR A 130 17.52 -9.33 -6.88
C THR A 130 18.82 -9.83 -7.46
N GLN A 131 18.92 -11.14 -7.71
CA GLN A 131 20.06 -11.72 -8.42
C GLN A 131 19.91 -11.43 -9.93
N ILE A 132 19.99 -10.19 -10.30
CA ILE A 132 20.05 -9.81 -11.71
C ILE A 132 21.53 -9.88 -12.11
N ILE A 133 21.89 -10.99 -12.71
CA ILE A 133 23.28 -11.28 -13.14
C ILE A 133 23.65 -10.48 -14.40
N ASP A 134 22.71 -9.80 -15.03
CA ASP A 134 22.97 -9.08 -16.27
C ASP A 134 23.46 -7.66 -15.99
N GLU A 135 24.73 -7.37 -16.33
CA GLU A 135 25.35 -6.04 -16.21
C GLU A 135 24.53 -4.95 -16.92
N ILE A 136 23.86 -5.29 -18.03
CA ILE A 136 23.01 -4.38 -18.79
C ILE A 136 21.82 -3.93 -17.95
N VAL A 137 21.27 -4.81 -17.16
CA VAL A 137 20.11 -4.51 -16.30
C VAL A 137 20.53 -3.73 -15.05
N GLN A 138 21.69 -4.01 -14.48
CA GLN A 138 22.22 -3.22 -13.36
C GLN A 138 22.49 -1.78 -13.77
N ASP A 139 23.04 -1.52 -14.92
CA ASP A 139 23.28 -0.16 -15.43
C ASP A 139 21.98 0.56 -15.81
N SER A 140 20.94 -0.19 -16.18
CA SER A 140 19.63 0.38 -16.55
C SER A 140 18.66 0.52 -15.39
N MET A 141 18.81 -0.26 -14.33
CA MET A 141 17.94 -0.21 -13.16
C MET A 141 18.54 0.64 -12.03
N ASN A 142 18.19 1.89 -11.95
CA ASN A 142 18.49 2.74 -10.80
C ASN A 142 17.62 2.36 -9.57
N PHE A 143 17.38 1.05 -9.35
CA PHE A 143 16.79 0.55 -8.13
C PHE A 143 17.87 0.50 -7.07
N GLN A 144 17.60 1.15 -5.96
CA GLN A 144 18.47 0.96 -4.81
C GLN A 144 18.01 -0.31 -4.09
N PRO A 145 18.93 -1.27 -3.90
CA PRO A 145 18.57 -2.54 -3.26
C PRO A 145 18.11 -2.35 -1.81
N ILE A 146 18.49 -1.23 -1.20
CA ILE A 146 18.11 -0.91 0.17
C ILE A 146 17.36 0.40 0.20
N TYR A 147 16.14 0.38 0.75
CA TYR A 147 15.36 1.60 0.98
C TYR A 147 14.69 1.60 2.36
N HIS A 148 14.38 2.79 2.84
CA HIS A 148 13.76 3.00 4.14
C HIS A 148 12.41 3.67 3.97
N ARG A 149 11.47 3.28 4.84
CA ARG A 149 10.14 3.87 4.90
C ARG A 149 9.76 4.13 6.35
N ALA A 150 9.22 5.31 6.59
CA ALA A 150 8.61 5.66 7.87
C ALA A 150 7.14 6.02 7.65
N ASP A 151 6.27 5.46 8.46
CA ASP A 151 4.84 5.69 8.46
C ASP A 151 4.44 6.18 9.86
N PHE A 152 3.72 7.31 9.93
CA PHE A 152 3.16 7.88 11.15
C PHE A 152 1.68 8.12 10.96
N ILE A 153 0.86 7.61 11.88
CA ILE A 153 -0.58 7.81 11.86
C ILE A 153 -0.99 8.27 13.25
N TYR A 154 -1.58 9.46 13.32
CA TYR A 154 -2.19 9.98 14.53
C TYR A 154 -3.70 10.11 14.32
N LYS A 155 -4.48 9.52 15.22
CA LYS A 155 -5.93 9.57 15.21
C LYS A 155 -6.44 10.12 16.54
N THR A 156 -7.36 11.06 16.49
CA THR A 156 -7.93 11.71 17.66
C THR A 156 -9.44 11.99 17.51
N ASN A 157 -10.14 11.97 18.64
CA ASN A 157 -11.54 12.37 18.78
C ASN A 157 -11.68 13.56 19.74
N MET A 158 -10.63 14.36 19.91
CA MET A 158 -10.67 15.51 20.86
C MET A 158 -11.80 16.50 20.58
N ILE A 159 -12.20 16.63 19.32
CA ILE A 159 -13.32 17.46 18.92
C ILE A 159 -14.58 16.57 18.89
N PRO A 160 -15.61 16.87 19.69
CA PRO A 160 -16.86 16.12 19.65
C PRO A 160 -17.41 16.00 18.22
N PHE A 161 -17.88 14.83 17.87
CA PHE A 161 -18.43 14.49 16.53
C PHE A 161 -17.41 14.50 15.37
N LEU A 162 -16.14 14.83 15.61
CA LEU A 162 -15.11 14.88 14.58
C LEU A 162 -13.97 13.91 14.88
N ILE A 163 -13.82 12.90 14.07
CA ILE A 163 -12.65 12.01 14.06
C ILE A 163 -11.63 12.58 13.08
N THR A 164 -10.46 12.92 13.60
CA THR A 164 -9.34 13.41 12.79
C THR A 164 -8.26 12.35 12.72
N GLU A 165 -7.77 12.08 11.52
CA GLU A 165 -6.62 11.22 11.28
C GLU A 165 -5.59 11.97 10.44
N ILE A 166 -4.37 12.07 10.96
CA ILE A 166 -3.21 12.64 10.26
C ILE A 166 -2.27 11.48 9.96
N ASN A 167 -1.90 11.31 8.71
CA ASN A 167 -0.90 10.35 8.29
C ASN A 167 0.29 11.05 7.63
N TYR A 168 1.48 10.59 7.94
CA TYR A 168 2.70 11.04 7.31
C TYR A 168 3.53 9.84 6.90
N VAL A 169 3.88 9.78 5.62
CA VAL A 169 4.72 8.72 5.06
C VAL A 169 5.91 9.33 4.38
N ILE A 170 7.09 8.78 4.58
CA ILE A 170 8.30 9.14 3.88
C ILE A 170 9.00 7.89 3.34
N GLN A 171 9.29 7.90 2.04
CA GLN A 171 10.10 6.90 1.37
C GLN A 171 10.83 7.56 0.21
N GLY A 172 12.14 7.76 0.35
CA GLY A 172 12.93 8.55 -0.59
C GLY A 172 13.54 7.76 -1.77
N GLN A 173 13.48 6.45 -1.74
CA GLN A 173 14.15 5.57 -2.71
C GLN A 173 13.20 4.50 -3.23
N ASP A 174 13.40 4.09 -4.49
CA ASP A 174 12.62 3.03 -5.13
C ASP A 174 13.15 1.66 -4.76
N GLY A 175 12.25 0.75 -4.40
CA GLY A 175 12.48 -0.67 -4.48
C GLY A 175 11.89 -1.25 -5.78
N LEU A 176 12.27 -2.45 -6.15
CA LEU A 176 11.77 -3.12 -7.36
C LEU A 176 10.23 -3.21 -7.37
N TYR A 177 9.62 -3.44 -6.23
CA TYR A 177 8.17 -3.58 -6.06
C TYR A 177 7.52 -2.44 -5.27
N SER A 178 8.26 -1.38 -4.98
CA SER A 178 7.77 -0.27 -4.18
C SER A 178 8.34 1.06 -4.68
N PRO A 179 7.59 1.74 -5.58
CA PRO A 179 7.99 3.06 -6.07
C PRO A 179 8.18 4.07 -4.94
N ALA A 180 9.11 5.01 -5.10
CA ALA A 180 9.34 6.04 -4.12
C ALA A 180 8.13 6.96 -3.97
N ILE A 181 7.53 6.96 -2.79
CA ILE A 181 6.40 7.83 -2.46
C ILE A 181 6.86 9.29 -2.28
N GLY A 182 8.15 9.50 -1.96
CA GLY A 182 8.64 10.78 -1.50
C GLY A 182 8.10 11.06 -0.09
N GLU A 183 7.41 12.19 0.05
CA GLU A 183 6.71 12.56 1.27
C GLU A 183 5.21 12.66 0.98
N LEU A 184 4.40 12.00 1.80
CA LEU A 184 2.94 12.10 1.78
C LEU A 184 2.46 12.59 3.14
N LEU A 185 1.79 13.73 3.16
CA LEU A 185 1.00 14.19 4.29
C LEU A 185 -0.48 14.03 3.96
N GLY A 186 -1.19 13.27 4.79
CA GLY A 186 -2.63 13.06 4.67
C GLY A 186 -3.38 13.59 5.89
N LEU A 187 -4.54 14.17 5.65
CA LEU A 187 -5.50 14.57 6.67
C LEU A 187 -6.85 13.98 6.30
N LYS A 188 -7.45 13.21 7.22
CA LYS A 188 -8.82 12.73 7.10
C LYS A 188 -9.67 13.29 8.22
N LEU A 189 -10.84 13.77 7.85
CA LEU A 189 -11.85 14.28 8.75
C LEU A 189 -13.13 13.49 8.55
N ASN A 190 -13.64 12.90 9.60
CA ASN A 190 -14.89 12.14 9.54
C ASN A 190 -15.82 12.65 10.63
N SER A 191 -17.06 12.95 10.27
CA SER A 191 -18.07 13.40 11.20
C SER A 191 -19.39 12.67 10.95
N SER A 192 -20.11 12.36 12.01
CA SER A 192 -21.40 11.67 11.92
C SER A 192 -22.41 12.37 12.82
N PHE A 193 -23.52 12.76 12.24
CA PHE A 193 -24.62 13.45 12.91
C PHE A 193 -25.88 12.60 12.87
N LYS A 194 -26.56 12.51 13.99
CA LYS A 194 -27.87 11.87 14.11
C LYS A 194 -28.95 12.94 14.16
N LEU A 195 -29.89 12.90 13.25
CA LEU A 195 -30.99 13.84 13.12
C LEU A 195 -32.33 13.11 13.28
N PHE A 196 -33.38 13.88 13.59
CA PHE A 196 -34.76 13.39 13.70
C PHE A 196 -34.88 12.16 14.63
N ASP A 197 -34.46 12.31 15.89
CA ASP A 197 -34.47 11.24 16.90
C ASP A 197 -33.75 9.96 16.42
N GLN A 198 -32.62 10.13 15.76
CA GLN A 198 -31.76 9.07 15.20
C GLN A 198 -32.33 8.37 13.95
N ASN A 199 -33.47 8.83 13.40
CA ASN A 199 -34.04 8.23 12.19
C ASN A 199 -33.22 8.55 10.92
N MET A 200 -32.36 9.57 10.98
CA MET A 200 -31.46 9.95 9.90
C MET A 200 -30.03 10.10 10.43
N ILE A 201 -29.07 9.51 9.71
CA ILE A 201 -27.64 9.66 9.99
C ILE A 201 -27.00 10.35 8.79
N ILE A 202 -26.28 11.43 9.04
CA ILE A 202 -25.46 12.12 8.03
C ILE A 202 -23.99 11.90 8.37
N ASP A 203 -23.26 11.29 7.45
CA ASP A 203 -21.81 11.13 7.54
C ASP A 203 -21.16 12.10 6.56
N LEU A 204 -20.21 12.88 7.07
CA LEU A 204 -19.36 13.79 6.30
C LEU A 204 -17.93 13.27 6.36
N ASN A 205 -17.30 13.13 5.20
CA ASN A 205 -15.91 12.73 5.12
C ASN A 205 -15.14 13.71 4.23
N GLY A 206 -13.93 14.07 4.67
CA GLY A 206 -12.98 14.87 3.92
C GLY A 206 -11.61 14.21 3.99
N GLU A 207 -10.90 14.15 2.87
CA GLU A 207 -9.54 13.64 2.80
C GLU A 207 -8.68 14.58 1.96
N LEU A 208 -7.60 15.10 2.57
CA LEU A 208 -6.56 15.85 1.88
C LEU A 208 -5.28 15.02 1.85
N LYS A 209 -4.69 14.88 0.68
CA LYS A 209 -3.37 14.27 0.46
C LYS A 209 -2.45 15.28 -0.20
N HIS A 210 -1.32 15.54 0.45
CA HIS A 210 -0.25 16.38 -0.08
C HIS A 210 0.97 15.51 -0.36
N TYR A 211 1.30 15.35 -1.64
CA TYR A 211 2.48 14.61 -2.09
C TYR A 211 3.61 15.59 -2.40
N ARG A 212 4.81 15.27 -1.95
CA ARG A 212 6.01 16.10 -2.14
C ARG A 212 7.22 15.21 -2.39
N LYS A 213 8.17 15.71 -3.17
CA LYS A 213 9.45 15.04 -3.45
C LYS A 213 9.30 13.62 -4.01
N ARG A 214 8.22 13.36 -4.74
CA ARG A 214 8.04 12.07 -5.39
C ARG A 214 9.08 11.91 -6.48
N LYS A 215 9.71 10.75 -6.49
CA LYS A 215 10.52 10.31 -7.61
C LYS A 215 9.68 9.32 -8.40
N THR A 216 9.41 9.64 -9.64
CA THR A 216 8.68 8.74 -10.52
C THR A 216 9.56 8.40 -11.71
N ARG A 217 9.45 7.18 -12.19
CA ARG A 217 10.06 6.79 -13.45
C ARG A 217 9.26 7.41 -14.57
N SER A 218 9.93 7.75 -15.66
CA SER A 218 9.26 8.31 -16.85
C SER A 218 8.26 7.36 -17.46
N ASN A 219 8.44 6.06 -17.25
CA ASN A 219 7.55 5.03 -17.78
C ASN A 219 7.11 4.08 -16.67
N PHE A 220 5.83 3.80 -16.63
CA PHE A 220 5.24 2.86 -15.69
C PHE A 220 4.08 2.13 -16.35
N ASN A 221 4.08 0.80 -16.29
CA ASN A 221 2.96 0.02 -16.77
C ASN A 221 1.88 -0.06 -15.68
N PHE A 222 0.78 0.65 -15.89
CA PHE A 222 -0.32 0.73 -14.94
C PHE A 222 -1.21 -0.51 -14.92
N ILE A 223 -1.26 -1.24 -16.01
CA ILE A 223 -2.05 -2.46 -16.09
C ILE A 223 -1.43 -3.53 -15.21
N GLU A 224 -0.11 -3.66 -15.31
CA GLU A 224 0.65 -4.64 -14.55
C GLU A 224 1.16 -4.11 -13.20
N MET A 225 1.00 -2.79 -12.94
CA MET A 225 1.45 -2.11 -11.74
C MET A 225 2.96 -2.27 -11.49
N VAL A 226 3.75 -2.25 -12.54
CA VAL A 226 5.21 -2.38 -12.48
C VAL A 226 5.92 -1.21 -13.16
N PRO A 227 7.06 -0.73 -12.63
CA PRO A 227 7.86 0.27 -13.31
C PRO A 227 8.47 -0.33 -14.57
N ILE A 228 8.42 0.40 -15.68
CA ILE A 228 9.17 0.07 -16.88
C ILE A 228 10.65 0.38 -16.62
N LEU A 229 11.52 -0.54 -16.97
CA LEU A 229 12.96 -0.38 -16.78
C LEU A 229 13.46 0.75 -17.69
N ASN A 230 13.54 1.94 -17.14
CA ASN A 230 14.05 3.12 -17.80
C ASN A 230 14.82 3.98 -16.80
N ASN A 231 15.92 4.57 -17.22
CA ASN A 231 16.83 5.33 -16.36
C ASN A 231 16.32 6.72 -15.96
N ASP A 232 15.28 7.22 -16.62
CA ASP A 232 14.80 8.56 -16.39
C ASP A 232 13.96 8.64 -15.11
N ILE A 233 14.59 9.02 -14.01
CA ILE A 233 13.91 9.35 -12.76
C ILE A 233 13.63 10.85 -12.76
N LYS A 234 12.36 11.22 -12.72
CA LYS A 234 11.92 12.62 -12.58
C LYS A 234 11.41 12.88 -11.17
N ILE A 235 11.83 14.01 -10.61
CA ILE A 235 11.22 14.54 -9.39
C ILE A 235 9.95 15.28 -9.82
N GLN A 236 8.80 14.84 -9.29
CA GLN A 236 7.51 15.41 -9.62
C GLN A 236 7.20 16.63 -8.74
N GLU A 237 6.49 17.57 -9.31
CA GLU A 237 5.95 18.72 -8.60
C GLU A 237 5.03 18.28 -7.44
N PRO A 238 4.94 19.08 -6.36
CA PRO A 238 4.01 18.80 -5.27
C PRO A 238 2.56 18.76 -5.78
N ILE A 239 1.79 17.80 -5.29
CA ILE A 239 0.37 17.63 -5.65
C ILE A 239 -0.48 17.64 -4.40
N ASN A 240 -1.61 18.35 -4.47
CA ASN A 240 -2.68 18.30 -3.49
C ASN A 240 -3.89 17.59 -4.09
N ILE A 241 -4.38 16.57 -3.42
CA ILE A 241 -5.61 15.86 -3.80
C ILE A 241 -6.59 16.01 -2.64
N PHE A 242 -7.74 16.59 -2.91
CA PHE A 242 -8.82 16.72 -1.94
C PHE A 242 -10.05 15.94 -2.41
N ASN A 243 -10.51 15.02 -1.55
CA ASN A 243 -11.73 14.25 -1.73
C ASN A 243 -12.72 14.60 -0.62
N ALA A 244 -13.99 14.57 -0.91
CA ALA A 244 -15.04 14.76 0.09
C ALA A 244 -16.23 13.85 -0.22
N SER A 245 -17.00 13.52 0.80
CA SER A 245 -18.29 12.86 0.62
C SER A 245 -19.29 13.27 1.69
N ILE A 246 -20.55 13.23 1.31
CA ILE A 246 -21.70 13.32 2.20
C ILE A 246 -22.58 12.11 1.97
N THR A 247 -22.93 11.40 3.03
CA THR A 247 -23.83 10.23 2.98
C THR A 247 -24.97 10.46 3.95
N ALA A 248 -26.19 10.39 3.45
CA ALA A 248 -27.39 10.41 4.27
C ALA A 248 -28.01 9.01 4.30
N ARG A 249 -28.26 8.50 5.51
CA ARG A 249 -28.91 7.21 5.74
C ARG A 249 -30.21 7.38 6.49
N VAL A 250 -31.30 6.89 5.90
CA VAL A 250 -32.64 6.89 6.51
C VAL A 250 -33.18 5.47 6.44
N SER A 251 -33.31 4.80 7.58
CA SER A 251 -33.72 3.39 7.64
C SER A 251 -32.86 2.52 6.70
N LYS A 252 -33.43 1.96 5.66
CA LYS A 252 -32.80 1.08 4.68
C LYS A 252 -32.27 1.81 3.45
N LEU A 253 -32.54 3.10 3.33
CA LEU A 253 -32.09 3.93 2.21
C LEU A 253 -30.80 4.66 2.58
N SER A 254 -29.80 4.59 1.71
CA SER A 254 -28.57 5.37 1.79
C SER A 254 -28.33 6.12 0.49
N VAL A 255 -28.10 7.41 0.58
CA VAL A 255 -27.74 8.26 -0.54
C VAL A 255 -26.38 8.89 -0.24
N SER A 256 -25.41 8.68 -1.12
CA SER A 256 -24.06 9.20 -0.99
C SER A 256 -23.70 10.05 -2.19
N TYR A 257 -23.17 11.22 -1.91
CA TYR A 257 -22.62 12.12 -2.91
C TYR A 257 -21.12 12.29 -2.64
N GLU A 258 -20.29 11.95 -3.63
CA GLU A 258 -18.86 11.84 -3.49
C GLU A 258 -18.15 12.69 -4.53
N TRP A 259 -17.16 13.45 -4.09
CA TRP A 259 -16.30 14.28 -4.92
C TRP A 259 -14.87 13.78 -4.81
N TYR A 260 -14.28 13.46 -5.93
CA TYR A 260 -12.87 13.09 -6.03
C TYR A 260 -12.09 14.18 -6.75
N ASN A 261 -10.92 14.49 -6.20
CA ASN A 261 -9.99 15.49 -6.73
C ASN A 261 -10.64 16.89 -6.94
N ILE A 262 -11.31 17.41 -5.90
CA ILE A 262 -11.94 18.74 -5.92
C ILE A 262 -10.88 19.86 -5.96
N THR A 263 -9.64 19.57 -5.67
CA THR A 263 -8.54 20.55 -5.63
C THR A 263 -8.51 21.37 -6.91
N GLN A 264 -8.81 20.74 -8.04
CA GLN A 264 -8.88 21.40 -9.33
C GLN A 264 -9.99 22.46 -9.41
N LEU A 265 -11.10 22.29 -8.66
CA LEU A 265 -12.15 23.28 -8.54
C LEU A 265 -11.76 24.47 -7.67
N ILE A 266 -11.06 24.20 -6.57
CA ILE A 266 -10.76 25.20 -5.54
C ILE A 266 -9.55 26.04 -5.95
N PHE A 267 -8.54 25.42 -6.53
CA PHE A 267 -7.27 26.05 -6.85
C PHE A 267 -7.01 26.25 -8.35
N GLY A 268 -7.74 25.59 -9.23
CA GLY A 268 -7.57 25.68 -10.69
C GLY A 268 -7.99 27.02 -11.31
N SER A 269 -8.67 27.88 -10.55
CA SER A 269 -9.10 29.20 -11.01
C SER A 269 -8.21 30.34 -10.49
N ILE A 270 -7.22 30.06 -9.65
CA ILE A 270 -6.33 31.08 -9.09
C ILE A 270 -5.01 31.08 -9.87
N GLY A 271 -5.07 31.68 -11.06
CA GLY A 271 -3.95 32.36 -11.67
C GLY A 271 -2.82 31.52 -12.23
N SER A 272 -3.07 30.55 -13.13
CA SER A 272 -2.05 30.20 -14.11
C SER A 272 -2.69 29.70 -15.41
N ASP A 273 -2.20 30.22 -16.52
CA ASP A 273 -2.52 29.83 -17.91
C ASP A 273 -2.03 28.42 -18.28
N GLN A 274 -1.61 27.63 -17.31
CA GLN A 274 -1.14 26.26 -17.53
C GLN A 274 -2.21 25.30 -17.03
N ASN A 275 -2.57 24.37 -17.88
CA ASN A 275 -3.42 23.22 -17.59
C ASN A 275 -2.95 22.52 -16.32
N ASN A 276 -3.54 22.84 -15.18
CA ASN A 276 -3.24 22.26 -13.86
C ASN A 276 -3.80 20.83 -13.77
N TYR A 277 -3.41 20.02 -14.70
CA TYR A 277 -3.69 18.59 -14.67
C TYR A 277 -2.61 17.94 -13.81
N PHE A 278 -3.04 17.26 -12.75
CA PHE A 278 -2.13 16.54 -11.87
C PHE A 278 -1.90 15.14 -12.43
N GLU A 279 -0.72 14.88 -12.90
CA GLU A 279 -0.24 13.54 -13.18
C GLU A 279 0.29 12.93 -11.89
N LEU A 280 -0.31 11.85 -11.42
CA LEU A 280 0.26 11.07 -10.31
C LEU A 280 1.59 10.44 -10.70
N GLN A 281 1.69 10.08 -11.95
CA GLN A 281 2.92 9.56 -12.57
C GLN A 281 2.95 10.03 -14.04
N PRO A 282 4.14 10.16 -14.64
CA PRO A 282 4.27 10.42 -16.07
C PRO A 282 3.50 9.38 -16.88
N ASP A 283 2.92 9.81 -17.98
CA ASP A 283 2.16 8.98 -18.91
C ASP A 283 0.84 8.39 -18.35
N MET A 284 0.47 8.72 -17.10
CA MET A 284 -0.86 8.43 -16.59
C MET A 284 -1.89 9.39 -17.16
N PRO A 285 -3.12 8.88 -17.39
CA PRO A 285 -4.24 9.77 -17.56
C PRO A 285 -4.29 10.77 -16.40
N VAL A 286 -4.44 12.02 -16.76
CA VAL A 286 -4.57 13.11 -15.80
C VAL A 286 -5.68 12.77 -14.81
N LEU A 287 -5.42 12.93 -13.52
CA LEU A 287 -6.45 12.79 -12.50
C LEU A 287 -7.50 13.87 -12.70
N GLY A 288 -8.54 13.50 -13.43
CA GLY A 288 -9.73 14.32 -13.60
C GLY A 288 -10.51 14.45 -12.29
N ARG A 289 -11.40 15.44 -12.29
CA ARG A 289 -12.44 15.57 -11.28
C ARG A 289 -13.50 14.50 -11.52
N GLN A 290 -13.89 13.79 -10.48
CA GLN A 290 -14.99 12.82 -10.53
C GLN A 290 -16.05 13.16 -9.49
N ILE A 291 -17.31 13.03 -9.88
CA ILE A 291 -18.46 13.18 -9.01
C ILE A 291 -19.30 11.92 -9.15
N ASN A 292 -19.61 11.29 -8.03
CA ASN A 292 -20.42 10.08 -7.96
C ASN A 292 -21.67 10.35 -7.10
N LEU A 293 -22.81 9.89 -7.57
CA LEU A 293 -24.03 9.76 -6.78
C LEU A 293 -24.35 8.28 -6.64
N ASN A 294 -24.33 7.79 -5.40
CA ASN A 294 -24.65 6.41 -5.09
C ASN A 294 -25.96 6.35 -4.29
N ILE A 295 -26.88 5.53 -4.73
CA ILE A 295 -28.14 5.26 -4.03
C ILE A 295 -28.19 3.75 -3.74
N SER A 296 -28.33 3.41 -2.47
CA SER A 296 -28.44 2.02 -2.03
C SER A 296 -29.71 1.85 -1.20
N TRP A 297 -30.51 0.85 -1.54
CA TRP A 297 -31.72 0.50 -0.81
C TRP A 297 -31.69 -1.00 -0.49
N ALA A 298 -31.67 -1.34 0.80
CA ALA A 298 -31.75 -2.71 1.25
C ALA A 298 -33.22 -3.16 1.30
N PHE A 299 -33.60 -4.02 0.37
CA PHE A 299 -34.87 -4.75 0.43
C PHE A 299 -34.68 -5.94 1.37
N GLN A 300 -35.54 -6.07 2.39
CA GLN A 300 -35.70 -7.32 3.12
C GLN A 300 -37.03 -7.92 2.66
N ASP A 301 -36.95 -9.14 2.18
CA ASP A 301 -38.12 -9.99 2.03
C ASP A 301 -38.62 -10.47 3.40
#